data_2596ca81a89eec2b5b3bf3cf02190d38
#
_entry.id   2596ca81a89eec2b5b3bf3cf02190d38
#
_cell.length_a   1.000
_cell.length_b   1.000
_cell.length_c   1.000
_cell.angle_alpha   90.00
_cell.angle_beta   90.00
_cell.angle_gamma   90.00
#
_symmetry.space_group_name_H-M   'P 1'
#
loop_
_entity.id
_entity.type
_entity.pdbx_description
1 polymer ?
#
loop_
_entity_poly.entity_id
_entity_poly.type
_entity_poly.pdbx_seq_one_letter_code
_entity_poly.pdbx_strand_id
1 'polypeptide(L)'
;NRYIKMMKKIMLVFGTRPEAIKMAPLVKAFQEKKDEFETIVCVTGQHREMLDQVLHLFDIKPDYDLNIMKQGQDLYDITSRVLLGMRDVFKVCHPDILFVHGDTTTSTAAALAGFYQQIPVAHIEAGLRTNDIYSPWPEEMNRQITGRIATYDFSPTQLSRENLLKENVDDKKITVTGNTVIDALHWVTSKIKNDKILNEQLIKDLKVKGYNTQRLNDKKRLVLITGHRRENFGDGFLHICNAIKDLAAMHPDVDFVYPMHLNPNVRKPIHEVFGEDLSNLGNIFFIEPLEYLMFVFLMEKADIVLTDSGGIQEEAPGLGKPVLVMRDTTERPEAVEAGTVKLVGTNYQAIIDNVSRLLTDTTEYEKMSKANNPYGDGKACERIINKILTIRD
;
A
#
# COMPACT_ATOMS: atom_id res chain seq x y z
N ASN A 1 34.76 30.31 11.53
CA ASN A 1 34.22 29.77 10.24
C ASN A 1 32.99 28.99 10.52
N ARG A 2 31.79 29.63 10.43
CA ARG A 2 30.51 28.93 10.31
C ARG A 2 30.53 28.34 8.90
N TYR A 3 30.76 27.05 8.76
CA TYR A 3 30.37 26.32 7.54
C TYR A 3 28.86 26.52 7.41
N ILE A 4 28.44 27.29 6.44
CA ILE A 4 27.02 27.31 6.02
C ILE A 4 26.78 25.93 5.45
N LYS A 5 26.12 25.05 6.24
CA LYS A 5 25.68 23.73 5.77
C LYS A 5 24.67 24.00 4.66
N MET A 6 25.06 23.76 3.42
CA MET A 6 24.13 23.93 2.29
C MET A 6 23.01 22.90 2.43
N MET A 7 21.77 23.36 2.33
CA MET A 7 20.59 22.47 2.30
C MET A 7 20.68 21.56 1.10
N LYS A 8 20.45 20.26 1.30
CA LYS A 8 20.33 19.31 0.20
C LYS A 8 18.96 19.46 -0.47
N LYS A 9 18.96 19.55 -1.78
CA LYS A 9 17.76 19.62 -2.60
C LYS A 9 17.30 18.20 -2.93
N ILE A 10 16.16 17.79 -2.42
CA ILE A 10 15.57 16.47 -2.57
C ILE A 10 14.34 16.56 -3.46
N MET A 11 14.34 15.82 -4.55
CA MET A 11 13.16 15.72 -5.43
C MET A 11 12.56 14.33 -5.33
N LEU A 12 11.24 14.26 -5.07
CA LEU A 12 10.46 13.01 -5.06
C LEU A 12 9.51 13.02 -6.24
N VAL A 13 9.58 11.98 -7.06
CA VAL A 13 8.78 11.85 -8.30
C VAL A 13 7.84 10.65 -8.17
N PHE A 14 6.56 10.87 -8.44
CA PHE A 14 5.56 9.82 -8.49
C PHE A 14 4.36 10.23 -9.35
N GLY A 15 3.58 9.28 -9.81
CA GLY A 15 2.49 9.56 -10.75
C GLY A 15 1.23 8.74 -10.57
N THR A 16 1.27 7.67 -9.79
CA THR A 16 0.13 6.80 -9.52
C THR A 16 -0.30 6.88 -8.06
N ARG A 17 -1.52 6.45 -7.77
CA ARG A 17 -2.04 6.40 -6.39
C ARG A 17 -1.20 5.53 -5.45
N PRO A 18 -0.81 4.29 -5.80
CA PRO A 18 0.01 3.45 -4.92
C PRO A 18 1.37 4.09 -4.59
N GLU A 19 2.03 4.69 -5.57
CA GLU A 19 3.27 5.43 -5.35
C GLU A 19 3.04 6.62 -4.41
N ALA A 20 1.99 7.41 -4.66
CA ALA A 20 1.67 8.59 -3.85
C ALA A 20 1.43 8.22 -2.37
N ILE A 21 0.70 7.16 -2.09
CA ILE A 21 0.46 6.67 -0.72
C ILE A 21 1.80 6.34 -0.03
N LYS A 22 2.71 5.67 -0.71
CA LYS A 22 3.99 5.24 -0.14
C LYS A 22 5.05 6.33 -0.11
N MET A 23 4.95 7.34 -0.97
CA MET A 23 5.88 8.48 -1.02
C MET A 23 5.43 9.66 -0.14
N ALA A 24 4.14 9.82 0.08
CA ALA A 24 3.60 10.96 0.85
C ALA A 24 4.17 11.06 2.27
N PRO A 25 4.29 9.99 3.08
CA PRO A 25 4.89 10.11 4.40
C PRO A 25 6.37 10.52 4.33
N LEU A 26 7.08 10.10 3.28
CA LEU A 26 8.47 10.50 3.06
C LEU A 26 8.58 11.98 2.69
N VAL A 27 7.69 12.49 1.84
CA VAL A 27 7.59 13.94 1.54
C VAL A 27 7.38 14.72 2.82
N LYS A 28 6.43 14.32 3.66
CA LYS A 28 6.17 14.98 4.95
C LYS A 28 7.39 14.97 5.87
N ALA A 29 8.06 13.84 5.97
CA ALA A 29 9.24 13.69 6.81
C ALA A 29 10.41 14.59 6.35
N PHE A 30 10.65 14.74 5.05
CA PHE A 30 11.62 15.68 4.51
C PHE A 30 11.20 17.14 4.77
N GLN A 31 9.93 17.48 4.57
CA GLN A 31 9.41 18.83 4.80
C GLN A 31 9.53 19.27 6.27
N GLU A 32 9.45 18.35 7.22
CA GLU A 32 9.67 18.65 8.65
C GLU A 32 11.12 19.06 8.96
N LYS A 33 12.08 18.65 8.13
CA LYS A 33 13.52 18.98 8.28
C LYS A 33 13.97 20.07 7.31
N LYS A 34 13.20 21.13 7.23
CA LYS A 34 13.43 22.27 6.33
C LYS A 34 14.74 23.03 6.54
N ASP A 35 15.39 22.85 7.68
CA ASP A 35 16.73 23.41 7.93
C ASP A 35 17.85 22.59 7.28
N GLU A 36 17.56 21.36 6.87
CA GLU A 36 18.49 20.42 6.27
C GLU A 36 18.20 20.12 4.81
N PHE A 37 16.91 20.17 4.42
CA PHE A 37 16.43 19.80 3.10
C PHE A 37 15.51 20.85 2.47
N GLU A 38 15.74 21.11 1.20
CA GLU A 38 14.73 21.69 0.31
C GLU A 38 13.99 20.55 -0.38
N THR A 39 12.72 20.39 -0.07
CA THR A 39 11.91 19.27 -0.57
C THR A 39 11.10 19.72 -1.78
N ILE A 40 11.27 19.03 -2.89
CA ILE A 40 10.59 19.29 -4.16
C ILE A 40 9.77 18.07 -4.55
N VAL A 41 8.50 18.29 -4.82
CA VAL A 41 7.56 17.26 -5.27
C VAL A 41 7.26 17.47 -6.74
N CYS A 42 7.55 16.44 -7.55
CA CYS A 42 7.23 16.40 -8.97
C CYS A 42 6.26 15.26 -9.21
N VAL A 43 5.05 15.57 -9.64
CA VAL A 43 4.07 14.55 -10.02
C VAL A 43 3.99 14.45 -11.53
N THR A 44 3.81 13.23 -12.03
CA THR A 44 3.67 12.99 -13.47
C THR A 44 2.21 13.03 -13.91
N GLY A 45 1.27 12.76 -13.00
CA GLY A 45 -0.17 12.77 -13.28
C GLY A 45 -0.61 11.64 -14.20
N GLN A 46 0.01 10.45 -14.08
CA GLN A 46 -0.36 9.28 -14.86
C GLN A 46 -1.81 8.82 -14.60
N HIS A 47 -2.28 8.94 -13.33
CA HIS A 47 -3.65 8.64 -12.90
C HIS A 47 -4.19 9.84 -12.10
N ARG A 48 -4.70 10.85 -12.79
CA ARG A 48 -4.97 12.18 -12.24
C ARG A 48 -5.83 12.22 -10.99
N GLU A 49 -7.08 11.74 -11.07
CA GLU A 49 -8.04 11.87 -9.96
C GLU A 49 -7.61 11.10 -8.70
N MET A 50 -7.13 9.89 -8.87
CA MET A 50 -6.69 9.04 -7.77
C MET A 50 -5.44 9.58 -7.09
N LEU A 51 -4.55 10.21 -7.86
CA LEU A 51 -3.38 10.90 -7.35
C LEU A 51 -3.76 12.12 -6.52
N ASP A 52 -4.64 12.96 -7.04
CA ASP A 52 -5.06 14.21 -6.38
C ASP A 52 -5.73 13.93 -5.04
N GLN A 53 -6.50 12.85 -4.90
CA GLN A 53 -7.08 12.43 -3.61
C GLN A 53 -6.00 12.19 -2.55
N VAL A 54 -4.91 11.51 -2.90
CA VAL A 54 -3.80 11.24 -1.96
C VAL A 54 -3.04 12.51 -1.62
N LEU A 55 -2.76 13.34 -2.60
CA LEU A 55 -2.11 14.66 -2.38
C LEU A 55 -2.92 15.52 -1.42
N HIS A 56 -4.24 15.55 -1.61
CA HIS A 56 -5.14 16.28 -0.73
C HIS A 56 -5.15 15.70 0.70
N LEU A 57 -5.23 14.37 0.82
CA LEU A 57 -5.22 13.68 2.12
C LEU A 57 -3.99 14.03 2.96
N PHE A 58 -2.81 14.07 2.33
CA PHE A 58 -1.54 14.36 2.98
C PHE A 58 -1.18 15.85 2.98
N ASP A 59 -2.05 16.71 2.46
CA ASP A 59 -1.78 18.13 2.31
C ASP A 59 -0.45 18.41 1.59
N ILE A 60 -0.29 17.78 0.43
CA ILE A 60 0.88 17.95 -0.43
C ILE A 60 0.49 18.74 -1.67
N LYS A 61 1.20 19.86 -1.89
CA LYS A 61 1.11 20.65 -3.11
C LYS A 61 2.34 20.36 -3.98
N PRO A 62 2.16 19.81 -5.20
CA PRO A 62 3.28 19.60 -6.10
C PRO A 62 3.95 20.90 -6.51
N ASP A 63 5.27 20.89 -6.62
CA ASP A 63 6.06 21.98 -7.20
C ASP A 63 6.07 21.90 -8.73
N TYR A 64 6.05 20.70 -9.27
CA TYR A 64 6.00 20.42 -10.71
C TYR A 64 4.94 19.36 -11.00
N ASP A 65 4.21 19.55 -12.08
CA ASP A 65 3.19 18.64 -12.56
C ASP A 65 3.34 18.45 -14.07
N LEU A 66 3.78 17.26 -14.49
CA LEU A 66 3.99 16.94 -15.91
C LEU A 66 2.68 16.71 -16.65
N ASN A 67 1.60 16.38 -15.92
CA ASN A 67 0.26 16.17 -16.45
C ASN A 67 0.22 15.27 -17.71
N ILE A 68 0.84 14.10 -17.63
CA ILE A 68 1.03 13.21 -18.79
C ILE A 68 -0.19 12.36 -19.12
N MET A 69 -1.23 12.36 -18.29
CA MET A 69 -2.42 11.54 -18.53
C MET A 69 -3.12 11.93 -19.85
N LYS A 70 -3.22 10.97 -20.75
CA LYS A 70 -3.99 11.09 -22.00
C LYS A 70 -4.73 9.79 -22.27
N GLN A 71 -5.92 9.91 -22.87
CA GLN A 71 -6.70 8.74 -23.24
C GLN A 71 -5.94 7.88 -24.28
N GLY A 72 -5.94 6.55 -24.05
CA GLY A 72 -5.35 5.60 -24.98
C GLY A 72 -3.83 5.59 -25.03
N GLN A 73 -3.15 6.23 -24.06
CA GLN A 73 -1.69 6.19 -24.01
C GLN A 73 -1.17 4.77 -23.69
N ASP A 74 -0.08 4.41 -24.34
CA ASP A 74 0.64 3.16 -24.14
C ASP A 74 1.93 3.36 -23.32
N LEU A 75 2.69 2.29 -23.12
CA LEU A 75 3.95 2.35 -22.37
C LEU A 75 5.01 3.25 -23.04
N TYR A 76 5.03 3.30 -24.38
CA TYR A 76 5.91 4.19 -25.11
C TYR A 76 5.57 5.65 -24.87
N ASP A 77 4.30 5.97 -24.86
CA ASP A 77 3.81 7.32 -24.55
C ASP A 77 4.19 7.76 -23.14
N ILE A 78 3.93 6.91 -22.16
CA ILE A 78 4.26 7.20 -20.75
C ILE A 78 5.76 7.40 -20.59
N THR A 79 6.57 6.46 -21.07
CA THR A 79 8.03 6.49 -20.97
C THR A 79 8.60 7.75 -21.60
N SER A 80 8.22 8.06 -22.84
CA SER A 80 8.74 9.21 -23.57
C SER A 80 8.29 10.54 -22.93
N ARG A 81 7.05 10.66 -22.50
CA ARG A 81 6.53 11.89 -21.88
C ARG A 81 7.17 12.15 -20.53
N VAL A 82 7.35 11.13 -19.69
CA VAL A 82 8.05 11.28 -18.40
C VAL A 82 9.51 11.64 -18.62
N LEU A 83 10.20 10.95 -19.53
CA LEU A 83 11.61 11.21 -19.82
C LEU A 83 11.84 12.64 -20.32
N LEU A 84 11.07 13.11 -21.26
CA LEU A 84 11.16 14.47 -21.80
C LEU A 84 10.69 15.54 -20.81
N GLY A 85 9.62 15.26 -20.06
CA GLY A 85 9.12 16.16 -19.03
C GLY A 85 10.13 16.36 -17.90
N MET A 86 10.76 15.27 -17.44
CA MET A 86 11.82 15.35 -16.42
C MET A 86 13.06 16.09 -16.93
N ARG A 87 13.44 15.89 -18.19
CA ARG A 87 14.51 16.68 -18.81
C ARG A 87 14.27 18.18 -18.67
N ASP A 88 13.04 18.62 -18.95
CA ASP A 88 12.69 20.03 -18.90
C ASP A 88 12.62 20.55 -17.44
N VAL A 89 12.15 19.75 -16.52
CA VAL A 89 12.18 20.06 -15.07
C VAL A 89 13.62 20.22 -14.59
N PHE A 90 14.54 19.33 -14.97
CA PHE A 90 15.94 19.40 -14.54
C PHE A 90 16.71 20.61 -15.10
N LYS A 91 16.24 21.21 -16.19
CA LYS A 91 16.80 22.50 -16.69
C LYS A 91 16.51 23.65 -15.72
N VAL A 92 15.38 23.59 -15.01
CA VAL A 92 14.92 24.63 -14.09
C VAL A 92 15.34 24.32 -12.65
N CYS A 93 15.31 23.04 -12.27
CA CYS A 93 15.59 22.58 -10.93
C CYS A 93 16.48 21.33 -10.99
N HIS A 94 17.73 21.47 -10.55
CA HIS A 94 18.67 20.35 -10.48
C HIS A 94 18.77 19.87 -9.03
N PRO A 95 18.12 18.74 -8.66
CA PRO A 95 18.19 18.21 -7.31
C PRO A 95 19.55 17.55 -7.04
N ASP A 96 19.90 17.46 -5.76
CA ASP A 96 21.07 16.71 -5.31
C ASP A 96 20.79 15.21 -5.27
N ILE A 97 19.54 14.82 -5.00
CA ILE A 97 19.08 13.43 -4.99
C ILE A 97 17.66 13.37 -5.56
N LEU A 98 17.45 12.40 -6.44
CA LEU A 98 16.14 12.09 -7.03
C LEU A 98 15.58 10.81 -6.42
N PHE A 99 14.42 10.87 -5.79
CA PHE A 99 13.70 9.72 -5.25
C PHE A 99 12.67 9.21 -6.23
N VAL A 100 12.70 7.92 -6.50
CA VAL A 100 11.68 7.18 -7.26
C VAL A 100 11.18 6.01 -6.44
N HIS A 101 10.01 5.49 -6.76
CA HIS A 101 9.36 4.45 -5.99
C HIS A 101 9.02 3.22 -6.84
N GLY A 102 9.38 2.05 -6.36
CA GLY A 102 8.82 0.77 -6.81
C GLY A 102 9.16 0.43 -8.25
N ASP A 103 8.11 0.18 -9.03
CA ASP A 103 8.21 -0.57 -10.28
C ASP A 103 7.38 0.02 -11.45
N THR A 104 6.87 1.23 -11.29
CA THR A 104 6.09 1.86 -12.36
C THR A 104 6.97 2.31 -13.52
N THR A 105 6.36 2.45 -14.68
CA THR A 105 7.02 3.04 -15.86
C THR A 105 7.45 4.49 -15.57
N THR A 106 6.67 5.25 -14.80
CA THR A 106 7.05 6.58 -14.30
C THR A 106 8.37 6.55 -13.54
N SER A 107 8.51 5.64 -12.57
CA SER A 107 9.72 5.53 -11.74
C SER A 107 10.95 5.21 -12.59
N THR A 108 10.83 4.26 -13.51
CA THR A 108 11.93 3.86 -14.40
C THR A 108 12.34 4.99 -15.35
N ALA A 109 11.37 5.65 -15.97
CA ALA A 109 11.64 6.76 -16.88
C ALA A 109 12.25 7.97 -16.14
N ALA A 110 11.76 8.31 -14.95
CA ALA A 110 12.31 9.37 -14.13
C ALA A 110 13.74 9.04 -13.66
N ALA A 111 14.00 7.80 -13.25
CA ALA A 111 15.34 7.34 -12.88
C ALA A 111 16.32 7.46 -14.05
N LEU A 112 15.91 7.05 -15.24
CA LEU A 112 16.74 7.18 -16.45
C LEU A 112 17.03 8.65 -16.80
N ALA A 113 16.04 9.52 -16.68
CA ALA A 113 16.21 10.95 -16.89
C ALA A 113 17.23 11.55 -15.89
N GLY A 114 17.13 11.16 -14.63
CA GLY A 114 18.08 11.57 -13.58
C GLY A 114 19.50 11.05 -13.86
N PHE A 115 19.62 9.81 -14.30
CA PHE A 115 20.90 9.23 -14.68
C PHE A 115 21.59 10.02 -15.81
N TYR A 116 20.84 10.46 -16.82
CA TYR A 116 21.39 11.26 -17.90
C TYR A 116 21.93 12.63 -17.45
N GLN A 117 21.42 13.15 -16.35
CA GLN A 117 21.87 14.39 -15.72
C GLN A 117 22.92 14.13 -14.62
N GLN A 118 23.34 12.88 -14.42
CA GLN A 118 24.26 12.47 -13.35
C GLN A 118 23.75 12.83 -11.94
N ILE A 119 22.42 12.83 -11.78
CA ILE A 119 21.77 13.02 -10.48
C ILE A 119 21.70 11.67 -9.78
N PRO A 120 22.22 11.53 -8.53
CA PRO A 120 22.05 10.32 -7.74
C PRO A 120 20.58 9.97 -7.57
N VAL A 121 20.24 8.70 -7.84
CA VAL A 121 18.86 8.18 -7.74
C VAL A 121 18.75 7.32 -6.49
N ALA A 122 17.76 7.62 -5.66
CA ALA A 122 17.34 6.80 -4.52
C ALA A 122 16.07 6.03 -4.87
N HIS A 123 16.13 4.72 -4.74
CA HIS A 123 15.04 3.82 -5.07
C HIS A 123 14.34 3.34 -3.80
N ILE A 124 13.10 3.76 -3.59
CA ILE A 124 12.23 3.31 -2.50
C ILE A 124 11.53 2.02 -2.91
N GLU A 125 11.40 1.07 -2.00
CA GLU A 125 10.86 -0.28 -2.24
C GLU A 125 11.75 -1.09 -3.20
N ALA A 126 13.06 -0.99 -3.01
CA ALA A 126 14.06 -1.64 -3.85
C ALA A 126 14.21 -3.13 -3.52
N GLY A 127 14.40 -3.94 -4.56
CA GLY A 127 14.82 -5.33 -4.41
C GLY A 127 13.72 -6.38 -4.44
N LEU A 128 12.47 -6.02 -4.72
CA LEU A 128 11.42 -7.01 -4.99
C LEU A 128 11.70 -7.70 -6.33
N ARG A 129 11.65 -9.03 -6.36
CA ARG A 129 11.94 -9.83 -7.56
C ARG A 129 11.03 -11.04 -7.66
N THR A 130 10.53 -11.28 -8.87
CA THR A 130 9.90 -12.53 -9.27
C THR A 130 10.85 -13.42 -10.08
N ASN A 131 11.90 -12.83 -10.65
CA ASN A 131 12.85 -13.44 -11.60
C ASN A 131 12.21 -13.88 -12.93
N ASP A 132 11.03 -13.38 -13.23
CA ASP A 132 10.36 -13.52 -14.52
C ASP A 132 10.02 -12.13 -15.06
N ILE A 133 10.77 -11.67 -16.06
CA ILE A 133 10.64 -10.30 -16.61
C ILE A 133 9.29 -10.01 -17.25
N TYR A 134 8.48 -11.04 -17.50
CA TYR A 134 7.14 -10.94 -18.05
C TYR A 134 6.03 -11.15 -17.00
N SER A 135 6.41 -11.35 -15.72
CA SER A 135 5.43 -11.59 -14.65
C SER A 135 5.87 -11.00 -13.30
N PRO A 136 5.25 -9.88 -12.85
CA PRO A 136 4.32 -9.02 -13.58
C PRO A 136 5.02 -8.23 -14.70
N TRP A 137 4.30 -7.95 -15.75
CA TRP A 137 4.80 -7.17 -16.88
C TRP A 137 4.08 -5.81 -16.95
N PRO A 138 4.80 -4.67 -17.09
CA PRO A 138 6.26 -4.52 -17.25
C PRO A 138 7.04 -4.36 -15.92
N GLU A 139 6.40 -4.55 -14.78
CA GLU A 139 6.90 -4.16 -13.45
C GLU A 139 8.23 -4.84 -13.08
N GLU A 140 8.37 -6.14 -13.35
CA GLU A 140 9.61 -6.84 -12.99
C GLU A 140 10.83 -6.29 -13.73
N MET A 141 10.69 -5.97 -15.00
CA MET A 141 11.78 -5.36 -15.76
C MET A 141 12.04 -3.92 -15.29
N ASN A 142 11.00 -3.17 -14.95
CA ASN A 142 11.14 -1.83 -14.37
C ASN A 142 11.95 -1.86 -13.07
N ARG A 143 11.69 -2.84 -12.20
CA ARG A 143 12.46 -3.02 -10.96
C ARG A 143 13.94 -3.25 -11.25
N GLN A 144 14.26 -4.10 -12.21
CA GLN A 144 15.65 -4.43 -12.56
C GLN A 144 16.38 -3.23 -13.18
N ILE A 145 15.74 -2.51 -14.09
CA ILE A 145 16.33 -1.30 -14.71
C ILE A 145 16.56 -0.22 -13.65
N THR A 146 15.56 0.08 -12.83
CA THR A 146 15.66 1.09 -11.78
C THR A 146 16.72 0.70 -10.74
N GLY A 147 16.76 -0.57 -10.34
CA GLY A 147 17.77 -1.08 -9.41
C GLY A 147 19.19 -0.95 -9.95
N ARG A 148 19.39 -1.09 -11.26
CA ARG A 148 20.71 -0.91 -11.87
C ARG A 148 21.16 0.56 -11.91
N ILE A 149 20.22 1.48 -12.08
CA ILE A 149 20.45 2.92 -12.11
C ILE A 149 20.71 3.48 -10.70
N ALA A 150 20.03 2.96 -9.69
CA ALA A 150 20.00 3.51 -8.34
C ALA A 150 21.40 3.62 -7.72
N THR A 151 21.65 4.77 -7.08
CA THR A 151 22.82 5.00 -6.22
C THR A 151 22.53 4.51 -4.80
N TYR A 152 21.30 4.68 -4.33
CA TYR A 152 20.85 4.26 -3.01
C TYR A 152 19.62 3.39 -3.14
N ASP A 153 19.66 2.19 -2.58
CA ASP A 153 18.56 1.24 -2.56
C ASP A 153 18.00 1.13 -1.14
N PHE A 154 16.73 1.49 -0.98
CA PHE A 154 16.00 1.35 0.27
C PHE A 154 15.06 0.16 0.18
N SER A 155 15.49 -0.95 0.78
CA SER A 155 14.78 -2.22 0.72
C SER A 155 13.77 -2.36 1.85
N PRO A 156 12.54 -2.83 1.57
CA PRO A 156 11.54 -3.00 2.61
C PRO A 156 11.85 -4.16 3.56
N THR A 157 12.53 -5.21 3.08
CA THR A 157 12.80 -6.42 3.85
C THR A 157 14.22 -6.93 3.64
N GLN A 158 14.65 -7.86 4.49
CA GLN A 158 15.93 -8.55 4.34
C GLN A 158 15.97 -9.39 3.04
N LEU A 159 14.85 -10.02 2.65
CA LEU A 159 14.76 -10.76 1.40
C LEU A 159 14.99 -9.85 0.18
N SER A 160 14.41 -8.66 0.19
CA SER A 160 14.63 -7.66 -0.87
C SER A 160 16.11 -7.25 -0.98
N ARG A 161 16.78 -7.06 0.16
CA ARG A 161 18.22 -6.81 0.20
C ARG A 161 19.00 -7.97 -0.40
N GLU A 162 18.69 -9.19 -0.03
CA GLU A 162 19.35 -10.39 -0.56
C GLU A 162 19.20 -10.52 -2.08
N ASN A 163 18.04 -10.18 -2.62
CA ASN A 163 17.82 -10.16 -4.07
C ASN A 163 18.78 -9.18 -4.78
N LEU A 164 18.99 -8.00 -4.22
CA LEU A 164 19.93 -7.01 -4.77
C LEU A 164 21.39 -7.50 -4.67
N LEU A 165 21.77 -8.12 -3.56
CA LEU A 165 23.12 -8.70 -3.41
C LEU A 165 23.39 -9.80 -4.44
N LYS A 166 22.40 -10.63 -4.78
CA LYS A 166 22.51 -11.64 -5.85
C LYS A 166 22.73 -11.03 -7.23
N GLU A 167 22.31 -9.78 -7.43
CA GLU A 167 22.51 -9.00 -8.67
C GLU A 167 23.81 -8.18 -8.62
N ASN A 168 24.70 -8.45 -7.67
CA ASN A 168 25.98 -7.75 -7.47
C ASN A 168 25.84 -6.26 -7.14
N VAL A 169 24.76 -5.85 -6.49
CA VAL A 169 24.66 -4.51 -5.90
C VAL A 169 25.54 -4.47 -4.66
N ASP A 170 26.34 -3.41 -4.54
CA ASP A 170 27.21 -3.21 -3.37
C ASP A 170 26.34 -3.03 -2.10
N ASP A 171 26.61 -3.82 -1.07
CA ASP A 171 25.89 -3.77 0.20
C ASP A 171 25.86 -2.37 0.83
N LYS A 172 26.90 -1.56 0.60
CA LYS A 172 26.96 -0.17 1.09
C LYS A 172 25.88 0.74 0.51
N LYS A 173 25.32 0.38 -0.65
CA LYS A 173 24.24 1.11 -1.30
C LYS A 173 22.86 0.72 -0.77
N ILE A 174 22.76 -0.39 -0.04
CA ILE A 174 21.49 -0.99 0.38
C ILE A 174 21.23 -0.66 1.86
N THR A 175 20.04 -0.16 2.16
CA THR A 175 19.57 0.05 3.52
C THR A 175 18.20 -0.62 3.67
N VAL A 176 18.08 -1.54 4.62
CA VAL A 176 16.79 -2.15 4.95
C VAL A 176 16.04 -1.19 5.86
N THR A 177 14.87 -0.74 5.42
CA THR A 177 14.11 0.33 6.09
C THR A 177 12.75 -0.09 6.61
N GLY A 178 12.18 -1.16 6.08
CA GLY A 178 10.74 -1.39 6.11
C GLY A 178 10.05 -0.71 4.93
N ASN A 179 8.77 -1.01 4.76
CA ASN A 179 7.94 -0.40 3.73
C ASN A 179 7.30 0.90 4.24
N THR A 180 7.41 1.96 3.49
CA THR A 180 6.79 3.26 3.82
C THR A 180 5.27 3.25 3.85
N VAL A 181 4.63 2.18 3.34
CA VAL A 181 3.18 2.01 3.45
C VAL A 181 2.73 1.93 4.91
N ILE A 182 3.56 1.39 5.80
CA ILE A 182 3.26 1.33 7.24
C ILE A 182 3.34 2.72 7.86
N ASP A 183 4.32 3.52 7.47
CA ASP A 183 4.41 4.93 7.86
C ASP A 183 3.17 5.71 7.43
N ALA A 184 2.70 5.48 6.20
CA ALA A 184 1.47 6.09 5.67
C ALA A 184 0.24 5.71 6.50
N LEU A 185 0.10 4.44 6.86
CA LEU A 185 -1.00 3.97 7.73
C LEU A 185 -0.98 4.67 9.09
N HIS A 186 0.16 4.71 9.75
CA HIS A 186 0.30 5.37 11.05
C HIS A 186 0.01 6.88 10.96
N TRP A 187 0.43 7.52 9.87
CA TRP A 187 0.13 8.92 9.62
C TRP A 187 -1.40 9.16 9.46
N VAL A 188 -2.06 8.32 8.67
CA VAL A 188 -3.51 8.41 8.43
C VAL A 188 -4.31 8.12 9.70
N THR A 189 -3.99 7.06 10.42
CA THR A 189 -4.68 6.71 11.67
C THR A 189 -4.49 7.78 12.74
N SER A 190 -3.30 8.37 12.84
CA SER A 190 -3.04 9.49 13.74
C SER A 190 -3.84 10.74 13.35
N LYS A 191 -3.94 11.05 12.06
CA LYS A 191 -4.77 12.15 11.56
C LYS A 191 -6.23 11.98 11.95
N ILE A 192 -6.79 10.80 11.73
CA ILE A 192 -8.18 10.48 12.08
C ILE A 192 -8.40 10.59 13.59
N LYS A 193 -7.47 10.07 14.39
CA LYS A 193 -7.55 10.10 15.86
C LYS A 193 -7.51 11.52 16.43
N ASN A 194 -6.69 12.39 15.83
CA ASN A 194 -6.45 13.74 16.33
C ASN A 194 -7.42 14.79 15.74
N ASP A 195 -8.19 14.42 14.73
CA ASP A 195 -9.18 15.28 14.09
C ASP A 195 -10.60 14.74 14.32
N LYS A 196 -11.26 15.28 15.36
CA LYS A 196 -12.61 14.87 15.75
C LYS A 196 -13.63 15.10 14.65
N ILE A 197 -13.51 16.21 13.92
CA ILE A 197 -14.44 16.56 12.83
C ILE A 197 -14.30 15.55 11.69
N LEU A 198 -13.06 15.21 11.30
CA LEU A 198 -12.80 14.19 10.29
C LEU A 198 -13.33 12.82 10.72
N ASN A 199 -13.09 12.43 11.96
CA ASN A 199 -13.58 11.15 12.51
C ASN A 199 -15.13 11.08 12.44
N GLU A 200 -15.83 12.10 12.89
CA GLU A 200 -17.29 12.17 12.83
C GLU A 200 -17.81 12.13 11.38
N GLN A 201 -17.11 12.79 10.46
CA GLN A 201 -17.47 12.78 9.05
C GLN A 201 -17.30 11.38 8.43
N LEU A 202 -16.21 10.68 8.74
CA LEU A 202 -15.96 9.31 8.28
C LEU A 202 -17.04 8.33 8.80
N ILE A 203 -17.48 8.49 10.03
CA ILE A 203 -18.59 7.68 10.59
C ILE A 203 -19.86 7.90 9.78
N LYS A 204 -20.20 9.15 9.46
CA LYS A 204 -21.40 9.47 8.66
C LYS A 204 -21.28 8.95 7.23
N ASP A 205 -20.15 9.14 6.59
CA ASP A 205 -19.92 8.73 5.20
C ASP A 205 -19.94 7.21 5.06
N LEU A 206 -19.34 6.49 6.02
CA LEU A 206 -19.36 5.03 6.03
C LEU A 206 -20.79 4.49 6.25
N LYS A 207 -21.60 5.15 7.07
CA LYS A 207 -23.00 4.82 7.24
C LYS A 207 -23.78 4.96 5.94
N VAL A 208 -23.53 6.03 5.17
CA VAL A 208 -24.12 6.22 3.83
C VAL A 208 -23.67 5.11 2.86
N LYS A 209 -22.43 4.64 2.96
CA LYS A 209 -21.89 3.52 2.17
C LYS A 209 -22.47 2.16 2.56
N GLY A 210 -23.12 2.05 3.72
CA GLY A 210 -23.84 0.85 4.13
C GLY A 210 -23.44 0.23 5.48
N TYR A 211 -22.51 0.83 6.23
CA TYR A 211 -22.11 0.30 7.53
C TYR A 211 -22.08 1.35 8.63
N ASN A 212 -22.88 1.12 9.69
CA ASN A 212 -22.92 1.99 10.86
C ASN A 212 -21.94 1.49 11.94
N THR A 213 -20.80 2.18 12.12
CA THR A 213 -19.76 1.81 13.10
C THR A 213 -20.24 1.90 14.56
N GLN A 214 -21.36 2.57 14.87
CA GLN A 214 -21.93 2.60 16.21
C GLN A 214 -22.32 1.20 16.71
N ARG A 215 -22.54 0.25 15.82
CA ARG A 215 -22.76 -1.16 16.17
C ARG A 215 -21.59 -1.77 16.97
N LEU A 216 -20.38 -1.26 16.78
CA LEU A 216 -19.17 -1.72 17.48
C LEU A 216 -19.10 -1.23 18.92
N ASN A 217 -19.88 -0.24 19.31
CA ASN A 217 -19.93 0.29 20.69
C ASN A 217 -20.49 -0.72 21.71
N ASP A 218 -21.29 -1.69 21.24
CA ASP A 218 -21.87 -2.77 22.04
C ASP A 218 -20.93 -3.99 22.16
N LYS A 219 -19.63 -3.78 22.06
CA LYS A 219 -18.58 -4.81 22.07
C LYS A 219 -18.69 -5.86 20.96
N LYS A 220 -19.36 -5.54 19.87
CA LYS A 220 -19.32 -6.35 18.67
C LYS A 220 -17.94 -6.30 18.04
N ARG A 221 -17.54 -7.44 17.48
CA ARG A 221 -16.31 -7.54 16.71
C ARG A 221 -16.60 -7.41 15.23
N LEU A 222 -15.56 -7.11 14.46
CA LEU A 222 -15.66 -6.85 13.04
C LEU A 222 -14.66 -7.72 12.27
N VAL A 223 -15.17 -8.47 11.30
CA VAL A 223 -14.37 -9.12 10.26
C VAL A 223 -14.51 -8.31 8.98
N LEU A 224 -13.41 -7.74 8.52
CA LEU A 224 -13.34 -7.02 7.25
C LEU A 224 -12.95 -7.98 6.14
N ILE A 225 -13.72 -8.01 5.06
CA ILE A 225 -13.50 -8.90 3.93
C ILE A 225 -13.24 -8.10 2.68
N THR A 226 -12.22 -8.48 1.93
CA THR A 226 -11.95 -7.96 0.59
C THR A 226 -11.58 -9.10 -0.34
N GLY A 227 -12.14 -9.12 -1.54
CA GLY A 227 -11.85 -10.14 -2.52
C GLY A 227 -12.26 -9.72 -3.92
N HIS A 228 -11.33 -9.80 -4.86
CA HIS A 228 -11.56 -9.43 -6.26
C HIS A 228 -10.57 -10.10 -7.24
N ARG A 229 -9.74 -11.03 -6.77
CA ARG A 229 -8.73 -11.69 -7.59
C ARG A 229 -9.37 -12.61 -8.63
N ARG A 230 -8.90 -12.51 -9.87
CA ARG A 230 -9.41 -13.29 -11.00
C ARG A 230 -9.25 -14.80 -10.79
N GLU A 231 -8.18 -15.22 -10.13
CA GLU A 231 -7.91 -16.62 -9.81
C GLU A 231 -9.00 -17.27 -8.93
N ASN A 232 -9.77 -16.46 -8.20
CA ASN A 232 -10.84 -16.91 -7.31
C ASN A 232 -12.23 -16.88 -7.98
N PHE A 233 -12.36 -16.36 -9.20
CA PHE A 233 -13.65 -16.25 -9.87
C PHE A 233 -14.31 -17.62 -10.11
N GLY A 234 -15.63 -17.65 -10.12
CA GLY A 234 -16.41 -18.87 -10.24
C GLY A 234 -16.59 -19.60 -8.90
N ASP A 235 -16.28 -20.88 -8.85
CA ASP A 235 -16.51 -21.73 -7.67
C ASP A 235 -15.79 -21.24 -6.42
N GLY A 236 -14.59 -20.68 -6.57
CA GLY A 236 -13.83 -20.10 -5.46
C GLY A 236 -14.63 -19.01 -4.74
N PHE A 237 -15.22 -18.07 -5.47
CA PHE A 237 -16.05 -17.02 -4.89
C PHE A 237 -17.34 -17.56 -4.26
N LEU A 238 -17.96 -18.59 -4.84
CA LEU A 238 -19.12 -19.25 -4.24
C LEU A 238 -18.78 -19.90 -2.90
N HIS A 239 -17.62 -20.55 -2.80
CA HIS A 239 -17.14 -21.13 -1.54
C HIS A 239 -16.91 -20.05 -0.48
N ILE A 240 -16.31 -18.92 -0.87
CA ILE A 240 -16.10 -17.75 0.00
C ILE A 240 -17.44 -17.22 0.50
N CYS A 241 -18.39 -16.98 -0.39
CA CYS A 241 -19.72 -16.47 -0.04
C CYS A 241 -20.49 -17.40 0.89
N ASN A 242 -20.46 -18.71 0.65
CA ASN A 242 -21.09 -19.69 1.53
C ASN A 242 -20.41 -19.74 2.91
N ALA A 243 -19.08 -19.64 2.96
CA ALA A 243 -18.35 -19.56 4.22
C ALA A 243 -18.74 -18.31 5.03
N ILE A 244 -18.83 -17.15 4.40
CA ILE A 244 -19.27 -15.90 5.04
C ILE A 244 -20.70 -16.05 5.60
N LYS A 245 -21.61 -16.62 4.81
CA LYS A 245 -23.00 -16.85 5.22
C LYS A 245 -23.08 -17.70 6.49
N ASP A 246 -22.37 -18.81 6.52
CA ASP A 246 -22.40 -19.73 7.65
C ASP A 246 -21.63 -19.19 8.86
N LEU A 247 -20.51 -18.49 8.67
CA LEU A 247 -19.80 -17.77 9.73
C LEU A 247 -20.68 -16.73 10.42
N ALA A 248 -21.43 -15.97 9.67
CA ALA A 248 -22.35 -14.97 10.22
C ALA A 248 -23.44 -15.61 11.08
N ALA A 249 -23.97 -16.75 10.66
CA ALA A 249 -24.94 -17.51 11.44
C ALA A 249 -24.32 -18.10 12.72
N MET A 250 -23.07 -18.57 12.65
CA MET A 250 -22.35 -19.14 13.80
C MET A 250 -21.93 -18.09 14.83
N HIS A 251 -21.69 -16.84 14.38
CA HIS A 251 -21.17 -15.74 15.18
C HIS A 251 -22.07 -14.50 15.08
N PRO A 252 -23.27 -14.52 15.67
CA PRO A 252 -24.23 -13.42 15.54
C PRO A 252 -23.80 -12.12 16.23
N ASP A 253 -22.80 -12.19 17.12
CA ASP A 253 -22.17 -11.05 17.80
C ASP A 253 -21.04 -10.38 17.01
N VAL A 254 -20.74 -10.89 15.81
CA VAL A 254 -19.69 -10.41 14.93
C VAL A 254 -20.31 -9.82 13.67
N ASP A 255 -19.86 -8.64 13.28
CA ASP A 255 -20.24 -8.04 11.99
C ASP A 255 -19.24 -8.44 10.91
N PHE A 256 -19.75 -8.83 9.75
CA PHE A 256 -18.99 -9.18 8.55
C PHE A 256 -19.22 -8.10 7.51
N VAL A 257 -18.19 -7.31 7.21
CA VAL A 257 -18.29 -6.17 6.29
C VAL A 257 -17.43 -6.42 5.06
N TYR A 258 -18.04 -6.36 3.91
CA TYR A 258 -17.42 -6.64 2.62
C TYR A 258 -17.64 -5.46 1.66
N PRO A 259 -16.66 -4.56 1.48
CA PRO A 259 -16.67 -3.59 0.40
C PRO A 259 -16.62 -4.32 -0.95
N MET A 260 -17.69 -4.25 -1.73
CA MET A 260 -17.79 -4.99 -2.99
C MET A 260 -17.08 -4.29 -4.12
N HIS A 261 -16.16 -4.99 -4.77
CA HIS A 261 -15.59 -4.53 -6.03
C HIS A 261 -16.70 -4.44 -7.12
N LEU A 262 -16.55 -3.47 -8.04
CA LEU A 262 -17.55 -3.24 -9.10
C LEU A 262 -17.62 -4.36 -10.16
N ASN A 263 -16.60 -5.23 -10.21
CA ASN A 263 -16.52 -6.30 -11.19
C ASN A 263 -17.71 -7.27 -11.06
N PRO A 264 -18.45 -7.56 -12.13
CA PRO A 264 -19.56 -8.51 -12.13
C PRO A 264 -19.19 -9.91 -11.64
N ASN A 265 -17.95 -10.36 -11.87
CA ASN A 265 -17.44 -11.64 -11.38
C ASN A 265 -17.31 -11.73 -9.85
N VAL A 266 -17.36 -10.59 -9.16
CA VAL A 266 -17.46 -10.50 -7.70
C VAL A 266 -18.93 -10.41 -7.28
N ARG A 267 -19.70 -9.52 -7.89
CA ARG A 267 -21.09 -9.23 -7.51
C ARG A 267 -22.05 -10.37 -7.82
N LYS A 268 -21.87 -11.06 -8.95
CA LYS A 268 -22.75 -12.15 -9.35
C LYS A 268 -22.77 -13.32 -8.36
N PRO A 269 -21.65 -13.88 -7.91
CA PRO A 269 -21.64 -14.90 -6.87
C PRO A 269 -22.27 -14.45 -5.54
N ILE A 270 -22.08 -13.20 -5.17
CA ILE A 270 -22.70 -12.62 -3.97
C ILE A 270 -24.23 -12.67 -4.09
N HIS A 271 -24.79 -12.20 -5.19
CA HIS A 271 -26.24 -12.24 -5.43
C HIS A 271 -26.78 -13.67 -5.55
N GLU A 272 -25.99 -14.59 -6.09
CA GLU A 272 -26.37 -16.01 -6.19
C GLU A 272 -26.55 -16.65 -4.81
N VAL A 273 -25.68 -16.32 -3.85
CA VAL A 273 -25.73 -16.89 -2.48
C VAL A 273 -26.69 -16.13 -1.57
N PHE A 274 -26.74 -14.79 -1.67
CA PHE A 274 -27.47 -13.93 -0.72
C PHE A 274 -28.77 -13.33 -1.28
N GLY A 275 -29.05 -13.50 -2.57
CA GLY A 275 -30.22 -12.93 -3.23
C GLY A 275 -29.97 -11.53 -3.79
N GLU A 276 -31.01 -10.98 -4.42
CA GLU A 276 -30.90 -9.66 -5.06
C GLU A 276 -30.85 -8.51 -4.06
N ASP A 277 -31.58 -8.59 -2.97
CA ASP A 277 -31.59 -7.59 -1.90
C ASP A 277 -30.52 -7.90 -0.84
N LEU A 278 -29.46 -7.12 -0.84
CA LEU A 278 -28.34 -7.24 0.11
C LEU A 278 -28.50 -6.33 1.35
N SER A 279 -29.61 -5.61 1.49
CA SER A 279 -29.78 -4.57 2.51
C SER A 279 -30.18 -5.11 3.89
N ASN A 280 -30.61 -6.36 3.99
CA ASN A 280 -31.15 -6.93 5.22
C ASN A 280 -30.64 -8.35 5.47
N LEU A 281 -29.35 -8.47 5.70
CA LEU A 281 -28.65 -9.74 5.90
C LEU A 281 -28.16 -9.94 7.36
N GLY A 282 -28.79 -9.24 8.31
CA GLY A 282 -28.44 -9.35 9.73
C GLY A 282 -27.08 -8.71 10.05
N ASN A 283 -26.07 -9.53 10.30
CA ASN A 283 -24.70 -9.11 10.62
C ASN A 283 -23.73 -9.19 9.43
N ILE A 284 -24.25 -9.30 8.22
CA ILE A 284 -23.47 -9.23 6.98
C ILE A 284 -23.80 -7.92 6.27
N PHE A 285 -22.75 -7.19 5.87
CA PHE A 285 -22.87 -5.88 5.23
C PHE A 285 -22.04 -5.88 3.95
N PHE A 286 -22.72 -5.94 2.80
CA PHE A 286 -22.09 -5.66 1.50
C PHE A 286 -22.24 -4.18 1.25
N ILE A 287 -21.10 -3.48 1.21
CA ILE A 287 -21.07 -2.02 1.08
C ILE A 287 -20.43 -1.59 -0.23
N GLU A 288 -20.59 -0.33 -0.59
CA GLU A 288 -19.94 0.25 -1.77
C GLU A 288 -18.41 0.29 -1.60
N PRO A 289 -17.65 0.30 -2.70
CA PRO A 289 -16.20 0.44 -2.66
C PRO A 289 -15.77 1.68 -1.86
N LEU A 290 -14.70 1.55 -1.10
CA LEU A 290 -14.19 2.60 -0.24
C LEU A 290 -12.92 3.22 -0.82
N GLU A 291 -12.79 4.55 -0.68
CA GLU A 291 -11.54 5.26 -0.88
C GLU A 291 -10.54 4.91 0.22
N TYR A 292 -9.26 5.18 -0.03
CA TYR A 292 -8.16 4.81 0.86
C TYR A 292 -8.36 5.25 2.31
N LEU A 293 -8.69 6.53 2.54
CA LEU A 293 -8.90 7.08 3.89
C LEU A 293 -10.00 6.32 4.65
N MET A 294 -11.13 6.10 4.02
CA MET A 294 -12.27 5.39 4.64
C MET A 294 -11.97 3.90 4.82
N PHE A 295 -11.24 3.30 3.91
CA PHE A 295 -10.80 1.91 4.03
C PHE A 295 -9.85 1.71 5.21
N VAL A 296 -8.88 2.59 5.39
CA VAL A 296 -7.98 2.59 6.56
C VAL A 296 -8.77 2.77 7.86
N PHE A 297 -9.73 3.69 7.87
CA PHE A 297 -10.61 3.91 9.01
C PHE A 297 -11.38 2.64 9.41
N LEU A 298 -11.94 1.92 8.43
CA LEU A 298 -12.65 0.67 8.68
C LEU A 298 -11.69 -0.45 9.10
N MET A 299 -10.54 -0.58 8.46
CA MET A 299 -9.53 -1.60 8.77
C MET A 299 -8.97 -1.45 10.19
N GLU A 300 -8.79 -0.22 10.64
CA GLU A 300 -8.33 0.06 12.01
C GLU A 300 -9.36 -0.42 13.06
N LYS A 301 -10.65 -0.43 12.74
CA LYS A 301 -11.72 -0.95 13.59
C LYS A 301 -11.92 -2.46 13.49
N ALA A 302 -11.36 -3.10 12.48
CA ALA A 302 -11.49 -4.55 12.30
C ALA A 302 -10.69 -5.32 13.35
N ASP A 303 -11.20 -6.48 13.73
CA ASP A 303 -10.48 -7.46 14.57
C ASP A 303 -9.73 -8.47 13.70
N ILE A 304 -10.32 -8.87 12.59
CA ILE A 304 -9.76 -9.85 11.65
C ILE A 304 -9.95 -9.30 10.22
N VAL A 305 -8.96 -9.54 9.38
CA VAL A 305 -9.05 -9.23 7.95
C VAL A 305 -8.97 -10.51 7.14
N LEU A 306 -9.98 -10.75 6.33
CA LEU A 306 -10.08 -11.86 5.37
C LEU A 306 -9.94 -11.28 3.96
N THR A 307 -8.86 -11.58 3.26
CA THR A 307 -8.51 -10.86 2.02
C THR A 307 -7.83 -11.75 0.99
N ASP A 308 -7.90 -11.35 -0.28
CA ASP A 308 -7.06 -11.88 -1.36
C ASP A 308 -6.03 -10.85 -1.89
N SER A 309 -5.95 -9.68 -1.26
CA SER A 309 -5.04 -8.59 -1.65
C SER A 309 -3.62 -8.78 -1.12
N GLY A 310 -2.62 -8.60 -1.99
CA GLY A 310 -1.21 -8.59 -1.59
C GLY A 310 -0.85 -7.42 -0.67
N GLY A 311 -1.32 -6.21 -0.97
CA GLY A 311 -1.04 -5.01 -0.18
C GLY A 311 -1.55 -5.09 1.25
N ILE A 312 -2.72 -5.67 1.46
CA ILE A 312 -3.32 -5.80 2.78
C ILE A 312 -2.51 -6.77 3.68
N GLN A 313 -1.79 -7.72 3.09
CA GLN A 313 -0.87 -8.59 3.84
C GLN A 313 0.30 -7.84 4.48
N GLU A 314 0.63 -6.67 3.97
CA GLU A 314 1.60 -5.76 4.59
C GLU A 314 0.92 -4.78 5.54
N GLU A 315 -0.20 -4.19 5.12
CA GLU A 315 -0.87 -3.07 5.79
C GLU A 315 -1.62 -3.49 7.05
N ALA A 316 -2.47 -4.51 7.00
CA ALA A 316 -3.28 -4.91 8.14
C ALA A 316 -2.44 -5.40 9.34
N PRO A 317 -1.36 -6.17 9.15
CA PRO A 317 -0.42 -6.46 10.25
C PRO A 317 0.25 -5.22 10.83
N GLY A 318 0.42 -4.16 10.05
CA GLY A 318 0.91 -2.85 10.51
C GLY A 318 -0.02 -2.17 11.54
N LEU A 319 -1.28 -2.56 11.55
CA LEU A 319 -2.28 -2.15 12.54
C LEU A 319 -2.54 -3.23 13.62
N GLY A 320 -1.74 -4.28 13.64
CA GLY A 320 -1.89 -5.39 14.60
C GLY A 320 -3.09 -6.30 14.32
N LYS A 321 -3.56 -6.36 13.07
CA LYS A 321 -4.72 -7.18 12.69
C LYS A 321 -4.27 -8.53 12.13
N PRO A 322 -4.79 -9.67 12.67
CA PRO A 322 -4.62 -10.98 12.04
C PRO A 322 -5.20 -10.99 10.63
N VAL A 323 -4.46 -11.57 9.68
CA VAL A 323 -4.85 -11.65 8.29
C VAL A 323 -4.98 -13.09 7.83
N LEU A 324 -6.13 -13.43 7.29
CA LEU A 324 -6.38 -14.69 6.60
C LEU A 324 -6.45 -14.41 5.09
N VAL A 325 -5.60 -15.10 4.34
CA VAL A 325 -5.42 -14.86 2.90
C VAL A 325 -6.15 -15.92 2.10
N MET A 326 -7.13 -15.51 1.31
CA MET A 326 -7.94 -16.38 0.44
C MET A 326 -7.21 -16.71 -0.87
N ARG A 327 -5.99 -17.20 -0.73
CA ARG A 327 -5.13 -17.62 -1.84
C ARG A 327 -4.36 -18.87 -1.43
N ASP A 328 -3.97 -19.69 -2.41
CA ASP A 328 -3.13 -20.87 -2.19
C ASP A 328 -1.65 -20.51 -2.07
N THR A 329 -1.25 -19.42 -2.73
CA THR A 329 0.12 -18.90 -2.72
C THR A 329 0.12 -17.37 -2.46
N THR A 330 1.27 -16.86 -2.04
CA THR A 330 1.47 -15.42 -1.84
C THR A 330 2.84 -14.97 -2.33
N GLU A 331 2.90 -13.78 -2.88
CA GLU A 331 4.13 -13.07 -3.17
C GLU A 331 4.77 -12.39 -1.93
N ARG A 332 4.19 -12.61 -0.75
CA ARG A 332 4.68 -12.11 0.55
C ARG A 332 4.99 -13.26 1.51
N PRO A 333 5.97 -14.11 1.18
CA PRO A 333 6.30 -15.26 2.03
C PRO A 333 6.78 -14.87 3.43
N GLU A 334 7.40 -13.71 3.57
CA GLU A 334 7.89 -13.22 4.86
C GLU A 334 6.75 -13.03 5.87
N ALA A 335 5.56 -12.62 5.43
CA ALA A 335 4.40 -12.46 6.31
C ALA A 335 3.88 -13.81 6.83
N VAL A 336 3.92 -14.85 6.01
CA VAL A 336 3.56 -16.22 6.42
C VAL A 336 4.58 -16.76 7.44
N GLU A 337 5.86 -16.59 7.16
CA GLU A 337 6.94 -17.02 8.06
C GLU A 337 6.91 -16.29 9.40
N ALA A 338 6.63 -14.98 9.37
CA ALA A 338 6.50 -14.17 10.58
C ALA A 338 5.25 -14.49 11.41
N GLY A 339 4.26 -15.16 10.82
CA GLY A 339 3.01 -15.53 11.48
C GLY A 339 1.97 -14.40 11.56
N THR A 340 2.15 -13.32 10.80
CA THR A 340 1.18 -12.22 10.72
C THR A 340 0.01 -12.54 9.79
N VAL A 341 0.21 -13.42 8.82
CA VAL A 341 -0.82 -13.89 7.89
C VAL A 341 -0.85 -15.41 7.83
N LYS A 342 -2.01 -15.96 7.45
CA LYS A 342 -2.20 -17.38 7.20
C LYS A 342 -2.95 -17.59 5.89
N LEU A 343 -2.44 -18.49 5.03
CA LEU A 343 -3.11 -18.85 3.79
C LEU A 343 -4.25 -19.83 4.08
N VAL A 344 -5.46 -19.52 3.62
CA VAL A 344 -6.65 -20.35 3.75
C VAL A 344 -7.24 -20.78 2.41
N GLY A 345 -6.71 -20.24 1.30
CA GLY A 345 -7.26 -20.48 -0.03
C GLY A 345 -8.71 -20.01 -0.15
N THR A 346 -9.44 -20.60 -1.08
CA THR A 346 -10.88 -20.45 -1.25
C THR A 346 -11.67 -21.63 -0.65
N ASN A 347 -11.02 -22.42 0.16
CA ASN A 347 -11.61 -23.61 0.77
C ASN A 347 -12.61 -23.22 1.85
N TYR A 348 -13.87 -23.61 1.66
CA TYR A 348 -14.98 -23.31 2.58
C TYR A 348 -14.62 -23.68 4.04
N GLN A 349 -14.19 -24.93 4.28
CA GLN A 349 -13.94 -25.40 5.64
C GLN A 349 -12.72 -24.71 6.29
N ALA A 350 -11.68 -24.46 5.51
CA ALA A 350 -10.50 -23.74 5.99
C ALA A 350 -10.85 -22.28 6.42
N ILE A 351 -11.69 -21.61 5.66
CA ILE A 351 -12.17 -20.25 5.99
C ILE A 351 -12.99 -20.31 7.30
N ILE A 352 -13.96 -21.21 7.39
CA ILE A 352 -14.78 -21.39 8.60
C ILE A 352 -13.90 -21.66 9.83
N ASP A 353 -13.02 -22.64 9.76
CA ASP A 353 -12.21 -23.09 10.88
C ASP A 353 -11.24 -22.00 11.37
N ASN A 354 -10.59 -21.30 10.45
CA ASN A 354 -9.59 -20.30 10.80
C ASN A 354 -10.22 -18.99 11.31
N VAL A 355 -11.32 -18.52 10.72
CA VAL A 355 -12.05 -17.36 11.24
C VAL A 355 -12.63 -17.67 12.61
N SER A 356 -13.30 -18.81 12.78
CA SER A 356 -13.87 -19.23 14.05
C SER A 356 -12.83 -19.39 15.15
N ARG A 357 -11.67 -19.94 14.83
CA ARG A 357 -10.56 -20.09 15.77
C ARG A 357 -10.06 -18.74 16.27
N LEU A 358 -9.84 -17.76 15.39
CA LEU A 358 -9.43 -16.41 15.80
C LEU A 358 -10.50 -15.69 16.61
N LEU A 359 -11.77 -15.98 16.37
CA LEU A 359 -12.88 -15.39 17.13
C LEU A 359 -13.06 -16.02 18.53
N THR A 360 -12.67 -17.27 18.74
CA THR A 360 -12.95 -18.04 19.96
C THR A 360 -11.71 -18.36 20.79
N ASP A 361 -10.52 -18.33 20.21
CA ASP A 361 -9.26 -18.64 20.86
C ASP A 361 -8.39 -17.37 20.95
N THR A 362 -8.39 -16.76 22.14
CA THR A 362 -7.62 -15.54 22.41
C THR A 362 -6.12 -15.75 22.23
N THR A 363 -5.59 -16.92 22.56
CA THR A 363 -4.17 -17.25 22.41
C THR A 363 -3.76 -17.26 20.95
N GLU A 364 -4.53 -17.90 20.08
CA GLU A 364 -4.27 -17.92 18.63
C GLU A 364 -4.43 -16.52 18.02
N TYR A 365 -5.42 -15.76 18.47
CA TYR A 365 -5.58 -14.36 18.05
C TYR A 365 -4.35 -13.52 18.40
N GLU A 366 -3.93 -13.53 19.67
CA GLU A 366 -2.79 -12.75 20.14
C GLU A 366 -1.47 -13.14 19.50
N LYS A 367 -1.29 -14.43 19.20
CA LYS A 367 -0.11 -14.93 18.50
C LYS A 367 0.06 -14.26 17.12
N MET A 368 -1.03 -14.09 16.39
CA MET A 368 -1.02 -13.40 15.10
C MET A 368 -0.96 -11.87 15.26
N SER A 369 -1.78 -11.29 16.13
CA SER A 369 -1.88 -9.84 16.29
C SER A 369 -0.62 -9.19 16.86
N LYS A 370 0.15 -9.92 17.66
CA LYS A 370 1.40 -9.47 18.28
C LYS A 370 2.66 -9.90 17.53
N ALA A 371 2.53 -10.68 16.46
CA ALA A 371 3.67 -11.05 15.64
C ALA A 371 4.31 -9.81 14.99
N ASN A 372 5.63 -9.82 14.83
CA ASN A 372 6.35 -8.72 14.21
C ASN A 372 6.02 -8.66 12.72
N ASN A 373 5.62 -7.49 12.24
CA ASN A 373 5.39 -7.26 10.82
C ASN A 373 6.73 -7.13 10.08
N PRO A 374 7.09 -8.06 9.19
CA PRO A 374 8.35 -8.00 8.46
C PRO A 374 8.44 -6.82 7.48
N TYR A 375 7.32 -6.20 7.16
CA TYR A 375 7.25 -5.05 6.22
C TYR A 375 7.39 -3.71 6.92
N GLY A 376 7.58 -3.65 8.22
CA GLY A 376 7.95 -2.43 8.92
C GLY A 376 7.22 -2.20 10.23
N ASP A 377 7.70 -1.18 10.91
CA ASP A 377 7.26 -0.72 12.23
C ASP A 377 6.77 0.75 12.22
N GLY A 378 6.65 1.34 11.03
CA GLY A 378 6.26 2.75 10.86
C GLY A 378 7.42 3.75 10.93
N LYS A 379 8.67 3.27 10.91
CA LYS A 379 9.88 4.11 10.97
C LYS A 379 10.74 4.04 9.72
N ALA A 380 10.18 3.62 8.59
CA ALA A 380 10.91 3.53 7.34
C ALA A 380 11.39 4.91 6.87
N CYS A 381 10.54 5.92 6.92
CA CYS A 381 10.89 7.29 6.53
C CYS A 381 12.01 7.87 7.40
N GLU A 382 11.99 7.63 8.71
CA GLU A 382 13.06 8.04 9.63
C GLU A 382 14.40 7.41 9.25
N ARG A 383 14.41 6.11 8.94
CA ARG A 383 15.64 5.41 8.51
C ARG A 383 16.18 5.92 7.19
N ILE A 384 15.28 6.22 6.23
CA ILE A 384 15.66 6.82 4.95
C ILE A 384 16.33 8.18 5.17
N ILE A 385 15.72 9.07 5.93
CA ILE A 385 16.25 10.41 6.22
C ILE A 385 17.58 10.31 6.94
N ASN A 386 17.70 9.45 7.94
CA ASN A 386 18.95 9.27 8.68
C ASN A 386 20.08 8.80 7.75
N LYS A 387 19.80 7.91 6.79
CA LYS A 387 20.78 7.49 5.79
C LYS A 387 21.20 8.66 4.91
N ILE A 388 20.26 9.44 4.42
CA ILE A 388 20.57 10.62 3.56
C ILE A 388 21.41 11.65 4.29
N LEU A 389 21.16 11.86 5.60
CA LEU A 389 21.96 12.78 6.43
C LEU A 389 23.41 12.31 6.61
N THR A 390 23.71 11.03 6.46
CA THR A 390 25.08 10.49 6.55
C THR A 390 25.89 10.66 5.27
N ILE A 391 25.24 10.98 4.15
CA ILE A 391 25.90 11.15 2.86
C ILE A 391 26.65 12.49 2.89
N ARG A 392 27.95 12.41 2.78
CA ARG A 392 28.82 13.59 2.64
C ARG A 392 28.90 13.96 1.17
N ASP A 393 28.98 15.26 0.92
CA ASP A 393 29.17 15.82 -0.42
C ASP A 393 30.55 15.47 -0.96
#